data_9d2d70b93bf941a2137f240ef320c6ea
#
_entry.id   9d2d70b93bf941a2137f240ef320c6ea
#
_cell.length_a   1.000
_cell.length_b   1.000
_cell.length_c   1.000
_cell.angle_alpha   90.00
_cell.angle_beta   90.00
_cell.angle_gamma   90.00
#
_symmetry.space_group_name_H-M   'P 1'
#
loop_
_entity.id
_entity.type
_entity.pdbx_description
1 polymer ?
#
loop_
_entity_poly.entity_id
_entity_poly.type
_entity_poly.pdbx_seq_one_letter_code
_entity_poly.pdbx_strand_id
1 'polypeptide(L)'
;MKVDLLVAEIGSTTTLISAFNLKKEVVFLGRSYAKTTIDDVMMGLNEAIANLKKHLKTTTLEYQEMLASSSAAGGLRMTVHGLVYEMTAKAAKEAALNAGANLDLVTAGLLSASDIEKIKSLKPNIIV
;
A
#
# COMPACT_ATOMS: atom_id res chain seq x y z
N MET A 1 24.61 -7.21 -13.36
CA MET A 1 24.48 -7.93 -12.09
C MET A 1 23.20 -8.74 -12.10
N LYS A 2 23.27 -10.00 -11.69
CA LYS A 2 22.08 -10.87 -11.59
C LYS A 2 21.73 -11.05 -10.12
N VAL A 3 20.45 -10.89 -9.79
CA VAL A 3 19.89 -11.11 -8.45
C VAL A 3 18.70 -12.06 -8.57
N ASP A 4 18.40 -12.79 -7.50
CA ASP A 4 17.30 -13.75 -7.54
C ASP A 4 15.95 -13.06 -7.30
N LEU A 5 15.89 -12.13 -6.36
CA LEU A 5 14.65 -11.48 -5.94
C LEU A 5 14.83 -9.98 -5.74
N LEU A 6 13.89 -9.21 -6.26
CA LEU A 6 13.63 -7.83 -5.86
C LEU A 6 12.35 -7.78 -5.01
N VAL A 7 12.38 -7.02 -3.93
CA VAL A 7 11.19 -6.74 -3.10
C VAL A 7 10.93 -5.24 -3.12
N ALA A 8 9.76 -4.87 -3.61
CA ALA A 8 9.29 -3.48 -3.67
C ALA A 8 8.24 -3.23 -2.59
N GLU A 9 8.43 -2.16 -1.84
CA GLU A 9 7.47 -1.65 -0.85
C GLU A 9 7.05 -0.25 -1.28
N ILE A 10 5.83 -0.12 -1.82
CA ILE A 10 5.31 1.14 -2.35
C ILE A 10 4.46 1.80 -1.27
N GLY A 11 5.07 2.70 -0.52
CA GLY A 11 4.39 3.49 0.52
C GLY A 11 3.68 4.72 -0.05
N SER A 12 2.96 5.44 0.79
CA SER A 12 2.24 6.67 0.38
C SER A 12 3.18 7.81 -0.03
N THR A 13 4.40 7.84 0.49
CA THR A 13 5.39 8.89 0.22
C THR A 13 6.70 8.36 -0.33
N THR A 14 7.09 7.13 0.02
CA THR A 14 8.38 6.53 -0.32
C THR A 14 8.19 5.14 -0.89
N THR A 15 8.85 4.87 -2.00
CA THR A 15 8.97 3.55 -2.60
C THR A 15 10.34 3.00 -2.31
N LEU A 16 10.39 1.84 -1.67
CA LEU A 16 11.60 1.10 -1.33
C LEU A 16 11.80 -0.07 -2.27
N ILE A 17 13.04 -0.37 -2.61
CA ILE A 17 13.41 -1.58 -3.37
C ILE A 17 14.60 -2.26 -2.70
N SER A 18 14.50 -3.54 -2.47
CA SER A 18 15.55 -4.37 -1.86
C SER A 18 15.89 -5.54 -2.77
N ALA A 19 17.18 -5.88 -2.85
CA ALA A 19 17.68 -6.99 -3.67
C ALA A 19 18.24 -8.11 -2.80
N PHE A 20 17.93 -9.34 -3.19
CA PHE A 20 18.33 -10.55 -2.49
C PHE A 20 18.81 -11.64 -3.45
N ASN A 21 19.75 -12.46 -2.96
CA ASN A 21 20.05 -13.77 -3.53
C ASN A 21 19.51 -14.87 -2.60
N LEU A 22 18.97 -15.94 -3.21
CA LEU A 22 18.24 -17.01 -2.50
C LEU A 22 18.87 -18.40 -2.67
N LYS A 23 20.10 -18.51 -3.14
CA LYS A 23 20.69 -19.82 -3.55
C LYS A 23 20.80 -20.83 -2.41
N LYS A 24 21.67 -20.63 -1.44
CA LYS A 24 21.86 -21.50 -0.26
C LYS A 24 21.32 -20.86 1.00
N GLU A 25 21.53 -19.57 1.12
CA GLU A 25 21.06 -18.72 2.21
C GLU A 25 20.48 -17.46 1.61
N VAL A 26 19.56 -16.81 2.33
CA VAL A 26 19.03 -15.52 1.95
C VAL A 26 20.10 -14.46 2.18
N VAL A 27 20.63 -13.90 1.12
CA VAL A 27 21.64 -12.85 1.18
C VAL A 27 21.03 -11.51 0.75
N PHE A 28 21.00 -10.56 1.66
CA PHE A 28 20.63 -9.19 1.35
C PHE A 28 21.78 -8.49 0.62
N LEU A 29 21.52 -7.95 -0.56
CA LEU A 29 22.54 -7.32 -1.40
C LEU A 29 22.55 -5.79 -1.27
N GLY A 30 21.41 -5.18 -1.07
CA GLY A 30 21.29 -3.76 -0.90
C GLY A 30 19.86 -3.26 -1.03
N ARG A 31 19.67 -2.00 -0.67
CA ARG A 31 18.37 -1.31 -0.68
C ARG A 31 18.55 0.09 -1.22
N SER A 32 17.53 0.57 -1.89
CA SER A 32 17.41 1.99 -2.22
C SER A 32 15.95 2.44 -2.16
N TYR A 33 15.75 3.72 -2.35
CA TYR A 33 14.42 4.31 -2.31
C TYR A 33 14.31 5.46 -3.31
N ALA A 34 13.07 5.81 -3.63
CA ALA A 34 12.69 7.01 -4.35
C ALA A 34 11.36 7.54 -3.80
N LYS A 35 10.98 8.73 -4.24
CA LYS A 35 9.68 9.30 -3.91
C LYS A 35 8.58 8.49 -4.61
N THR A 36 7.51 8.17 -3.89
CA THR A 36 6.33 7.57 -4.52
C THR A 36 5.66 8.61 -5.42
N THR A 37 5.39 8.23 -6.66
CA THR A 37 4.67 9.05 -7.63
C THR A 37 3.20 8.67 -7.63
N ILE A 38 2.31 9.68 -7.48
CA ILE A 38 0.86 9.48 -7.26
C ILE A 38 0.15 9.07 -8.55
N ASP A 39 0.49 9.73 -9.67
CA ASP A 39 -0.18 9.51 -10.95
C ASP A 39 0.19 8.17 -11.59
N ASP A 40 1.43 7.75 -11.41
CA ASP A 40 1.94 6.46 -11.87
C ASP A 40 3.02 5.94 -10.92
N VAL A 41 2.68 4.96 -10.11
CA VAL A 41 3.61 4.35 -9.14
C VAL A 41 4.85 3.71 -9.79
N MET A 42 4.76 3.36 -11.07
CA MET A 42 5.89 2.78 -11.81
C MET A 42 7.03 3.77 -12.02
N MET A 43 6.75 5.07 -12.07
CA MET A 43 7.80 6.08 -12.18
C MET A 43 8.70 6.07 -10.94
N GLY A 44 8.11 6.15 -9.75
CA GLY A 44 8.84 6.08 -8.49
C GLY A 44 9.57 4.74 -8.30
N LEU A 45 8.94 3.63 -8.69
CA LEU A 45 9.56 2.31 -8.65
C LEU A 45 10.79 2.22 -9.56
N ASN A 46 10.69 2.69 -10.80
CA ASN A 46 11.81 2.71 -11.76
C ASN A 46 12.95 3.60 -11.26
N GLU A 47 12.64 4.71 -10.64
CA GLU A 47 13.65 5.58 -10.01
C GLU A 47 14.35 4.87 -8.83
N ALA A 48 13.59 4.18 -7.98
CA ALA A 48 14.16 3.38 -6.89
C ALA A 48 15.09 2.28 -7.42
N ILE A 49 14.70 1.59 -8.51
CA ILE A 49 15.56 0.60 -9.17
C ILE A 49 16.82 1.25 -9.74
N ALA A 50 16.72 2.43 -10.36
CA ALA A 50 17.88 3.14 -10.88
C ALA A 50 18.85 3.55 -9.74
N ASN A 51 18.32 3.98 -8.61
CA ASN A 51 19.10 4.29 -7.41
C ASN A 51 19.75 3.03 -6.82
N LEU A 52 19.05 1.88 -6.85
CA LEU A 52 19.62 0.60 -6.43
C LEU A 52 20.79 0.18 -7.30
N LYS A 53 20.69 0.35 -8.63
CA LYS A 53 21.82 0.10 -9.55
C LYS A 53 23.06 0.93 -9.18
N LYS A 54 22.87 2.22 -8.88
CA LYS A 54 23.96 3.09 -8.43
C LYS A 54 24.56 2.61 -7.10
N HIS A 55 23.71 2.25 -6.14
CA HIS A 55 24.13 1.74 -4.85
C HIS A 55 24.94 0.44 -4.96
N LEU A 56 24.51 -0.47 -5.83
CA LEU A 56 25.20 -1.73 -6.11
C LEU A 56 26.38 -1.58 -7.10
N LYS A 57 26.67 -0.35 -7.55
CA LYS A 57 27.75 -0.03 -8.51
C LYS A 57 27.64 -0.86 -9.80
N THR A 58 26.44 -1.03 -10.31
CA THR A 58 26.17 -1.76 -11.55
C THR A 58 25.38 -0.92 -12.54
N THR A 59 25.64 -1.12 -13.83
CA THR A 59 24.87 -0.47 -14.91
C THR A 59 23.65 -1.28 -15.30
N THR A 60 23.69 -2.60 -15.09
CA THR A 60 22.62 -3.53 -15.44
C THR A 60 22.20 -4.34 -14.21
N LEU A 61 20.91 -4.48 -14.01
CA LEU A 61 20.32 -5.29 -12.94
C LEU A 61 19.27 -6.21 -13.57
N GLU A 62 19.58 -7.50 -13.61
CA GLU A 62 18.66 -8.55 -14.01
C GLU A 62 18.16 -9.27 -12.76
N TYR A 63 16.88 -9.58 -12.70
CA TYR A 63 16.28 -10.29 -11.59
C TYR A 63 15.36 -11.41 -12.09
N GLN A 64 15.23 -12.48 -11.33
CA GLN A 64 14.37 -13.61 -11.68
C GLN A 64 12.92 -13.34 -11.32
N GLU A 65 12.69 -12.73 -10.15
CA GLU A 65 11.38 -12.45 -9.62
C GLU A 65 11.34 -11.07 -8.95
N MET A 66 10.19 -10.42 -9.00
CA MET A 66 9.91 -9.22 -8.21
C MET A 66 8.59 -9.39 -7.47
N LEU A 67 8.66 -9.25 -6.15
CA LEU A 67 7.49 -9.16 -5.28
C LEU A 67 7.24 -7.71 -4.91
N ALA A 68 5.99 -7.31 -4.85
CA ALA A 68 5.62 -5.96 -4.47
C ALA A 68 4.43 -5.94 -3.51
N SER A 69 4.51 -5.03 -2.54
CA SER A 69 3.37 -4.62 -1.72
C SER A 69 3.14 -3.12 -1.86
N SER A 70 1.89 -2.68 -1.77
CA SER A 70 1.57 -1.27 -1.91
C SER A 70 0.53 -0.82 -0.90
N SER A 71 0.81 0.29 -0.24
CA SER A 71 -0.14 1.09 0.53
C SER A 71 -0.37 2.48 -0.09
N ALA A 72 0.24 2.74 -1.24
CA ALA A 72 0.23 4.06 -1.91
C ALA A 72 -1.15 4.47 -2.43
N ALA A 73 -2.04 3.53 -2.73
CA ALA A 73 -3.40 3.79 -3.19
C ALA A 73 -4.37 4.18 -2.08
N GLY A 74 -3.88 4.56 -0.89
CA GLY A 74 -4.69 5.05 0.21
C GLY A 74 -5.41 3.96 0.99
N GLY A 75 -4.90 2.73 1.00
CA GLY A 75 -5.47 1.64 1.78
C GLY A 75 -6.77 1.08 1.21
N LEU A 76 -7.38 0.16 1.96
CA LEU A 76 -8.68 -0.41 1.62
C LEU A 76 -9.77 0.65 1.78
N ARG A 77 -10.67 0.71 0.81
CA ARG A 77 -11.88 1.53 0.89
C ARG A 77 -12.86 0.91 1.87
N MET A 78 -13.25 1.69 2.85
CA MET A 78 -14.10 1.22 3.95
C MET A 78 -15.32 2.11 4.14
N THR A 79 -16.41 1.48 4.58
CA THR A 79 -17.52 2.17 5.21
C THR A 79 -17.67 1.69 6.65
N VAL A 80 -17.99 2.60 7.56
CA VAL A 80 -18.08 2.34 8.99
C VAL A 80 -19.48 2.70 9.48
N HIS A 81 -20.10 1.79 10.20
CA HIS A 81 -21.47 1.92 10.68
C HIS A 81 -21.55 1.58 12.17
N GLY A 82 -22.03 2.50 12.99
CA GLY A 82 -22.18 2.30 14.42
C GLY A 82 -23.55 2.71 14.92
N LEU A 83 -24.03 2.09 16.00
CA LEU A 83 -25.33 2.45 16.58
C LEU A 83 -25.35 3.85 17.19
N VAL A 84 -24.28 4.23 17.86
CA VAL A 84 -24.13 5.54 18.51
C VAL A 84 -22.83 6.17 18.05
N TYR A 85 -22.90 7.38 17.52
CA TYR A 85 -21.73 8.04 16.92
C TYR A 85 -20.55 8.13 17.89
N GLU A 86 -20.77 8.67 19.08
CA GLU A 86 -19.69 8.94 20.04
C GLU A 86 -19.06 7.66 20.63
N MET A 87 -19.80 6.58 20.73
CA MET A 87 -19.34 5.35 21.38
C MET A 87 -18.82 4.29 20.40
N THR A 88 -19.45 4.14 19.25
CA THR A 88 -19.16 3.05 18.31
C THR A 88 -18.65 3.52 16.97
N ALA A 89 -19.38 4.41 16.28
CA ALA A 89 -18.99 4.87 14.97
C ALA A 89 -17.67 5.67 14.99
N LYS A 90 -17.48 6.53 16.00
CA LYS A 90 -16.24 7.29 16.17
C LYS A 90 -15.04 6.39 16.45
N ALA A 91 -15.18 5.43 17.37
CA ALA A 91 -14.11 4.49 17.68
C ALA A 91 -13.72 3.62 16.47
N ALA A 92 -14.71 3.11 15.73
CA ALA A 92 -14.48 2.33 14.52
C ALA A 92 -13.85 3.18 13.40
N LYS A 93 -14.27 4.44 13.27
CA LYS A 93 -13.64 5.41 12.35
C LYS A 93 -12.17 5.62 12.69
N GLU A 94 -11.84 5.90 13.94
CA GLU A 94 -10.46 6.10 14.38
C GLU A 94 -9.60 4.86 14.17
N ALA A 95 -10.12 3.68 14.50
CA ALA A 95 -9.44 2.40 14.26
C ALA A 95 -9.15 2.17 12.77
N ALA A 96 -10.12 2.43 11.90
CA ALA A 96 -9.96 2.28 10.46
C ALA A 96 -8.94 3.27 9.88
N LEU A 97 -8.97 4.54 10.32
CA LEU A 97 -7.98 5.55 9.92
C LEU A 97 -6.57 5.18 10.37
N ASN A 98 -6.42 4.70 11.61
CA ASN A 98 -5.13 4.25 12.14
C ASN A 98 -4.59 3.02 11.40
N ALA A 99 -5.47 2.19 10.85
CA ALA A 99 -5.11 1.08 9.97
C ALA A 99 -4.79 1.50 8.52
N GLY A 100 -4.84 2.80 8.21
CA GLY A 100 -4.57 3.32 6.86
C GLY A 100 -5.72 3.13 5.88
N ALA A 101 -6.95 2.96 6.37
CA ALA A 101 -8.12 2.81 5.52
C ALA A 101 -8.57 4.14 4.90
N ASN A 102 -9.14 4.04 3.71
CA ASN A 102 -9.82 5.14 3.02
C ASN A 102 -11.31 5.10 3.38
N LEU A 103 -11.76 6.03 4.21
CA LEU A 103 -13.15 6.07 4.67
C LEU A 103 -14.05 6.81 3.69
N ASP A 104 -14.94 6.08 3.04
CA ASP A 104 -15.89 6.63 2.08
C ASP A 104 -17.21 7.05 2.73
N LEU A 105 -17.63 6.39 3.79
CA LEU A 105 -18.88 6.67 4.50
C LEU A 105 -18.80 6.27 5.96
N VAL A 106 -19.31 7.12 6.83
CA VAL A 106 -19.52 6.83 8.26
C VAL A 106 -20.97 7.13 8.59
N THR A 107 -21.67 6.16 9.18
CA THR A 107 -23.05 6.36 9.64
C THR A 107 -23.19 6.03 11.11
N ALA A 108 -24.20 6.59 11.76
CA ALA A 108 -24.59 6.28 13.11
C ALA A 108 -26.11 6.05 13.21
N GLY A 109 -26.54 5.11 14.01
CA GLY A 109 -27.92 4.66 14.11
C GLY A 109 -28.25 3.52 13.18
N LEU A 110 -29.54 3.24 13.01
CA LEU A 110 -30.01 2.22 12.08
C LEU A 110 -29.77 2.65 10.64
N LEU A 111 -29.27 1.76 9.83
CA LEU A 111 -29.07 2.01 8.40
C LEU A 111 -30.43 2.24 7.70
N SER A 112 -30.55 3.36 7.05
CA SER A 112 -31.71 3.67 6.18
C SER A 112 -31.56 3.02 4.81
N ALA A 113 -32.65 2.96 4.05
CA ALA A 113 -32.60 2.51 2.65
C ALA A 113 -31.63 3.38 1.81
N SER A 114 -31.58 4.68 2.09
CA SER A 114 -30.64 5.62 1.45
C SER A 114 -29.19 5.29 1.77
N ASP A 115 -28.87 4.90 3.02
CA ASP A 115 -27.51 4.50 3.40
C ASP A 115 -27.07 3.24 2.67
N ILE A 116 -27.97 2.25 2.57
CA ILE A 116 -27.72 1.01 1.85
C ILE A 116 -27.43 1.27 0.36
N GLU A 117 -28.21 2.14 -0.28
CA GLU A 117 -27.94 2.51 -1.67
C GLU A 117 -26.61 3.25 -1.86
N LYS A 118 -26.22 4.11 -0.93
CA LYS A 118 -24.90 4.75 -0.91
C LYS A 118 -23.77 3.72 -0.80
N ILE A 119 -23.89 2.77 0.13
CA ILE A 119 -22.89 1.71 0.30
C ILE A 119 -22.75 0.89 -0.98
N LYS A 120 -23.86 0.51 -1.61
CA LYS A 120 -23.86 -0.23 -2.89
C LYS A 120 -23.17 0.58 -4.01
N SER A 121 -23.40 1.88 -4.10
CA SER A 121 -22.80 2.73 -5.12
C SER A 121 -21.30 2.96 -4.89
N LEU A 122 -20.87 3.06 -3.64
CA LEU A 122 -19.48 3.25 -3.26
C LEU A 122 -18.62 2.00 -3.48
N LYS A 123 -19.21 0.80 -3.44
CA LYS A 123 -18.53 -0.49 -3.59
C LYS A 123 -17.28 -0.58 -2.71
N PRO A 124 -17.40 -0.42 -1.37
CA PRO A 124 -16.24 -0.51 -0.49
C PRO A 124 -15.63 -1.91 -0.50
N ASN A 125 -14.34 -2.00 -0.18
CA ASN A 125 -13.68 -3.28 0.00
C ASN A 125 -14.09 -3.95 1.33
N ILE A 126 -14.35 -3.12 2.35
CA ILE A 126 -14.71 -3.56 3.70
C ILE A 126 -15.87 -2.71 4.23
N ILE A 127 -16.81 -3.38 4.89
CA ILE A 127 -17.89 -2.77 5.67
C ILE A 127 -17.69 -3.15 7.13
N VAL A 128 -17.63 -2.17 8.02
CA VAL A 128 -17.43 -2.34 9.46
C VAL A 128 -18.62 -1.83 10.25
#